data_69a04439f6aac9ad6f02b77275be33d6
#
_entry.id   69a04439f6aac9ad6f02b77275be33d6
#
_cell.length_a   1.000
_cell.length_b   1.000
_cell.length_c   1.000
_cell.angle_alpha   90.00
_cell.angle_beta   90.00
_cell.angle_gamma   90.00
#
_symmetry.space_group_name_H-M   'P 1'
#
loop_
_entity.id
_entity.type
_entity.pdbx_description
1 polymer ?
#
loop_
_entity_poly.entity_id
_entity_poly.type
_entity_poly.pdbx_seq_one_letter_code
_entity_poly.pdbx_strand_id
1 'polypeptide(L)'
;QDERILKLELRLAQLEKNEECQNTFLSFVKNIWPSFIQGRHHEIIAEKLERVARGELKRLIINMAPRHTKSEFASFLFPAWMMGRSPNMKIIQATHTTELAVNFGRKVKNLIETDEFKTVFPDVSLAVDSKASGRWDTNKGGMYYAVGVGSNLAGRGGDLVIIDDPHSEQTAMSNNGFEDAWDWYTGGPRQRLQPGGSIVLVQTRWSEKDLTGQLVRSMAKDP
;
A
#
# COMPACT_ATOMS: atom_id res chain seq x y z
N GLN A 1 -11.92 14.94 42.52
CA GLN A 1 -12.00 13.47 42.34
C GLN A 1 -12.61 13.16 40.97
N ASP A 2 -13.70 13.83 40.60
CA ASP A 2 -14.42 13.64 39.33
C ASP A 2 -13.59 14.03 38.07
N GLU A 3 -12.83 15.13 38.16
CA GLU A 3 -11.96 15.57 37.05
C GLU A 3 -10.85 14.55 36.74
N ARG A 4 -10.30 13.93 37.77
CA ARG A 4 -9.27 12.88 37.61
C ARG A 4 -9.85 11.60 36.97
N ILE A 5 -11.06 11.24 37.37
CA ILE A 5 -11.78 10.09 36.82
C ILE A 5 -12.08 10.36 35.34
N LEU A 6 -12.66 11.50 35.00
CA LEU A 6 -12.96 11.89 33.60
C LEU A 6 -11.71 11.88 32.73
N LYS A 7 -10.57 12.37 33.21
CA LYS A 7 -9.31 12.37 32.48
C LYS A 7 -8.79 10.94 32.23
N LEU A 8 -8.97 10.03 33.15
CA LEU A 8 -8.60 8.62 32.99
C LEU A 8 -9.51 7.91 32.00
N GLU A 9 -10.81 8.15 32.05
CA GLU A 9 -11.78 7.60 31.10
C GLU A 9 -11.51 8.07 29.67
N LEU A 10 -11.23 9.36 29.48
CA LEU A 10 -10.86 9.91 28.17
C LEU A 10 -9.56 9.29 27.63
N ARG A 11 -8.57 9.08 28.51
CA ARG A 11 -7.32 8.43 28.13
C ARG A 11 -7.53 6.97 27.76
N LEU A 12 -8.36 6.25 28.52
CA LEU A 12 -8.69 4.86 28.20
C LEU A 12 -9.40 4.76 26.85
N ALA A 13 -10.42 5.57 26.62
CA ALA A 13 -11.13 5.60 25.33
C ALA A 13 -10.18 5.92 24.13
N GLN A 14 -9.20 6.81 24.33
CA GLN A 14 -8.21 7.09 23.32
C GLN A 14 -7.28 5.90 23.06
N LEU A 15 -6.87 5.17 24.10
CA LEU A 15 -6.04 3.98 23.95
C LEU A 15 -6.79 2.85 23.24
N GLU A 16 -8.04 2.60 23.60
CA GLU A 16 -8.90 1.62 22.93
C GLU A 16 -9.10 1.95 21.45
N LYS A 17 -9.35 3.22 21.13
CA LYS A 17 -9.45 3.69 19.74
C LYS A 17 -8.14 3.49 18.98
N ASN A 18 -7.00 3.78 19.59
CA ASN A 18 -5.71 3.58 18.95
C ASN A 18 -5.44 2.10 18.69
N GLU A 19 -5.74 1.22 19.65
CA GLU A 19 -5.61 -0.23 19.48
C GLU A 19 -6.51 -0.75 18.36
N GLU A 20 -7.74 -0.28 18.27
CA GLU A 20 -8.64 -0.60 17.16
C GLU A 20 -8.04 -0.16 15.82
N CYS A 21 -7.52 1.06 15.71
CA CYS A 21 -6.85 1.57 14.50
C CYS A 21 -5.58 0.77 14.14
N GLN A 22 -4.83 0.29 15.12
CA GLN A 22 -3.68 -0.58 14.88
C GLN A 22 -4.07 -1.95 14.33
N ASN A 23 -5.19 -2.50 14.77
CA ASN A 23 -5.62 -3.85 14.44
C ASN A 23 -6.55 -3.92 13.23
N THR A 24 -7.34 -2.88 12.96
CA THR A 24 -8.35 -2.82 11.91
C THR A 24 -8.04 -1.71 10.92
N PHE A 25 -7.83 -2.07 9.67
CA PHE A 25 -7.47 -1.11 8.62
C PHE A 25 -8.58 -0.09 8.39
N LEU A 26 -9.84 -0.53 8.38
CA LEU A 26 -10.96 0.39 8.15
C LEU A 26 -11.13 1.42 9.27
N SER A 27 -10.86 1.05 10.52
CA SER A 27 -10.87 1.98 11.66
C SER A 27 -9.73 3.00 11.54
N PHE A 28 -8.54 2.57 11.09
CA PHE A 28 -7.45 3.47 10.77
C PHE A 28 -7.84 4.44 9.65
N VAL A 29 -8.45 3.97 8.55
CA VAL A 29 -8.93 4.81 7.45
C VAL A 29 -9.88 5.90 7.97
N LYS A 30 -10.87 5.55 8.78
CA LYS A 30 -11.84 6.50 9.36
C LYS A 30 -11.18 7.53 10.28
N ASN A 31 -10.16 7.11 11.01
CA ASN A 31 -9.42 8.01 11.90
C ASN A 31 -8.57 9.04 11.12
N ILE A 32 -7.93 8.60 10.03
CA ILE A 32 -7.08 9.47 9.20
C ILE A 32 -7.92 10.34 8.24
N TRP A 33 -9.05 9.83 7.80
CA TRP A 33 -9.92 10.50 6.83
C TRP A 33 -11.35 10.68 7.39
N PRO A 34 -11.59 11.72 8.23
CA PRO A 34 -12.88 11.92 8.90
C PRO A 34 -14.08 12.10 7.95
N SER A 35 -13.86 12.63 6.74
CA SER A 35 -14.91 12.80 5.72
C SER A 35 -15.13 11.55 4.85
N PHE A 36 -14.48 10.43 5.17
CA PHE A 36 -14.62 9.20 4.42
C PHE A 36 -16.04 8.63 4.48
N ILE A 37 -16.61 8.38 3.32
CA ILE A 37 -17.93 7.75 3.18
C ILE A 37 -17.74 6.28 2.84
N GLN A 38 -18.04 5.42 3.78
CA GLN A 38 -17.90 3.99 3.63
C GLN A 38 -18.96 3.40 2.71
N GLY A 39 -18.53 2.61 1.74
CA GLY A 39 -19.36 1.75 0.92
C GLY A 39 -18.98 0.28 1.08
N ARG A 40 -19.81 -0.64 0.64
CA ARG A 40 -19.58 -2.09 0.73
C ARG A 40 -18.26 -2.53 0.10
N HIS A 41 -17.84 -1.92 -1.01
CA HIS A 41 -16.57 -2.24 -1.66
C HIS A 41 -15.36 -1.91 -0.78
N HIS A 42 -15.46 -0.87 0.05
CA HIS A 42 -14.40 -0.52 1.01
C HIS A 42 -14.22 -1.59 2.09
N GLU A 43 -15.33 -2.17 2.57
CA GLU A 43 -15.29 -3.26 3.56
C GLU A 43 -14.60 -4.50 2.97
N ILE A 44 -14.95 -4.86 1.73
CA ILE A 44 -14.35 -5.99 1.04
C ILE A 44 -12.85 -5.77 0.80
N ILE A 45 -12.46 -4.59 0.33
CA ILE A 45 -11.04 -4.25 0.10
C ILE A 45 -10.29 -4.27 1.42
N ALA A 46 -10.82 -3.63 2.47
CA ALA A 46 -10.18 -3.57 3.78
C ALA A 46 -9.97 -4.98 4.35
N GLU A 47 -10.98 -5.85 4.31
CA GLU A 47 -10.85 -7.26 4.76
C GLU A 47 -9.74 -8.00 4.02
N LYS A 48 -9.63 -7.83 2.70
CA LYS A 48 -8.57 -8.49 1.91
C LYS A 48 -7.18 -7.90 2.22
N LEU A 49 -7.06 -6.60 2.38
CA LEU A 49 -5.81 -5.94 2.76
C LEU A 49 -5.37 -6.34 4.18
N GLU A 50 -6.30 -6.49 5.11
CA GLU A 50 -6.00 -7.01 6.46
C GLU A 50 -5.49 -8.45 6.41
N ARG A 51 -6.02 -9.30 5.54
CA ARG A 51 -5.49 -10.66 5.32
C ARG A 51 -4.08 -10.64 4.73
N VAL A 52 -3.78 -9.68 3.84
CA VAL A 52 -2.41 -9.46 3.38
C VAL A 52 -1.51 -9.09 4.56
N ALA A 53 -1.96 -8.16 5.41
CA ALA A 53 -1.21 -7.72 6.58
C ALA A 53 -0.93 -8.83 7.58
N ARG A 54 -1.86 -9.77 7.77
CA ARG A 54 -1.68 -10.96 8.62
C ARG A 54 -0.86 -12.08 7.95
N GLY A 55 -0.48 -11.89 6.68
CA GLY A 55 0.26 -12.91 5.92
C GLY A 55 -0.56 -14.10 5.42
N GLU A 56 -1.87 -14.05 5.56
CA GLU A 56 -2.82 -15.08 5.09
C GLU A 56 -3.01 -15.05 3.56
N LEU A 57 -2.87 -13.87 2.96
CA LEU A 57 -3.03 -13.64 1.54
C LEU A 57 -1.75 -13.04 0.95
N LYS A 58 -1.06 -13.81 0.12
CA LYS A 58 0.23 -13.40 -0.46
C LYS A 58 0.11 -12.72 -1.82
N ARG A 59 -1.01 -12.91 -2.51
CA ARG A 59 -1.28 -12.34 -3.83
C ARG A 59 -2.71 -11.83 -3.84
N LEU A 60 -2.87 -10.53 -4.06
CA LEU A 60 -4.17 -9.87 -4.11
C LEU A 60 -4.27 -9.06 -5.39
N ILE A 61 -5.36 -9.25 -6.11
CA ILE A 61 -5.72 -8.43 -7.27
C ILE A 61 -7.02 -7.68 -6.94
N ILE A 62 -6.98 -6.36 -7.07
CA ILE A 62 -8.13 -5.47 -6.90
C ILE A 62 -8.41 -4.78 -8.23
N ASN A 63 -9.48 -5.18 -8.90
CA ASN A 63 -9.95 -4.52 -10.11
C ASN A 63 -11.16 -3.66 -9.82
N MET A 64 -11.05 -2.38 -10.09
CA MET A 64 -12.10 -1.42 -9.82
C MET A 64 -12.06 -0.25 -10.80
N ALA A 65 -13.22 0.31 -11.10
CA ALA A 65 -13.34 1.49 -11.94
C ALA A 65 -12.57 2.70 -11.35
N PRO A 66 -12.19 3.67 -12.21
CA PRO A 66 -11.59 4.91 -11.74
C PRO A 66 -12.48 5.63 -10.72
N ARG A 67 -11.88 6.44 -9.85
CA ARG A 67 -12.57 7.28 -8.84
C ARG A 67 -13.38 6.53 -7.77
N HIS A 68 -13.10 5.25 -7.56
CA HIS A 68 -13.70 4.44 -6.48
C HIS A 68 -12.71 4.21 -5.33
N THR A 69 -11.78 5.13 -5.10
CA THR A 69 -10.83 5.14 -3.96
C THR A 69 -9.86 3.96 -3.87
N LYS A 70 -9.76 3.10 -4.91
CA LYS A 70 -8.88 1.94 -4.91
C LYS A 70 -7.41 2.28 -4.58
N SER A 71 -6.89 3.34 -5.21
CA SER A 71 -5.50 3.80 -5.02
C SER A 71 -5.30 4.49 -3.67
N GLU A 72 -6.31 5.25 -3.18
CA GLU A 72 -6.23 5.84 -1.84
C GLU A 72 -6.13 4.76 -0.76
N PHE A 73 -6.85 3.65 -0.91
CA PHE A 73 -6.78 2.52 -0.01
C PHE A 73 -5.46 1.76 -0.14
N ALA A 74 -5.13 1.28 -1.34
CA ALA A 74 -4.03 0.35 -1.55
C ALA A 74 -2.66 1.01 -1.65
N SER A 75 -2.56 2.24 -2.17
CA SER A 75 -1.29 2.91 -2.47
C SER A 75 -0.95 4.08 -1.55
N PHE A 76 -1.91 4.53 -0.72
CA PHE A 76 -1.69 5.60 0.24
C PHE A 76 -1.91 5.13 1.68
N LEU A 77 -3.15 4.78 2.06
CA LEU A 77 -3.47 4.46 3.45
C LEU A 77 -2.90 3.11 3.90
N PHE A 78 -2.96 2.09 3.04
CA PHE A 78 -2.48 0.76 3.38
C PHE A 78 -0.96 0.69 3.62
N PRO A 79 -0.07 1.24 2.76
CA PRO A 79 1.36 1.24 3.05
C PRO A 79 1.70 2.03 4.33
N ALA A 80 1.01 3.13 4.64
CA ALA A 80 1.19 3.86 5.88
C ALA A 80 0.82 2.98 7.09
N TRP A 81 -0.35 2.34 7.05
CA TRP A 81 -0.81 1.43 8.10
C TRP A 81 0.13 0.23 8.29
N MET A 82 0.61 -0.35 7.19
CA MET A 82 1.59 -1.43 7.23
C MET A 82 2.90 -1.02 7.90
N MET A 83 3.42 0.17 7.59
CA MET A 83 4.62 0.70 8.24
C MET A 83 4.39 1.05 9.71
N GLY A 84 3.19 1.47 10.08
CA GLY A 84 2.83 1.65 11.48
C GLY A 84 2.89 0.35 12.27
N ARG A 85 2.38 -0.73 11.71
CA ARG A 85 2.34 -2.07 12.34
C ARG A 85 3.68 -2.82 12.27
N SER A 86 4.42 -2.63 11.20
CA SER A 86 5.69 -3.31 10.92
C SER A 86 6.72 -2.30 10.41
N PRO A 87 7.27 -1.46 11.30
CA PRO A 87 8.06 -0.30 10.90
C PRO A 87 9.43 -0.63 10.29
N ASN A 88 9.84 -1.90 10.31
CA ASN A 88 11.02 -2.43 9.63
C ASN A 88 10.72 -3.00 8.22
N MET A 89 9.46 -2.94 7.78
CA MET A 89 9.02 -3.49 6.50
C MET A 89 9.61 -2.72 5.32
N LYS A 90 9.92 -3.43 4.25
CA LYS A 90 10.38 -2.87 2.97
C LYS A 90 9.22 -2.90 1.98
N ILE A 91 8.75 -1.73 1.58
CA ILE A 91 7.64 -1.55 0.63
C ILE A 91 8.18 -1.03 -0.69
N ILE A 92 7.79 -1.68 -1.79
CA ILE A 92 8.00 -1.21 -3.15
C ILE A 92 6.64 -0.79 -3.71
N GLN A 93 6.53 0.47 -4.10
CA GLN A 93 5.34 1.03 -4.76
C GLN A 93 5.64 1.26 -6.22
N ALA A 94 4.89 0.63 -7.10
CA ALA A 94 5.01 0.79 -8.54
C ALA A 94 3.73 1.36 -9.16
N THR A 95 3.88 2.23 -10.16
CA THR A 95 2.81 2.74 -11.01
C THR A 95 3.31 2.84 -12.45
N HIS A 96 2.42 3.16 -13.41
CA HIS A 96 2.84 3.30 -14.82
C HIS A 96 3.90 4.38 -15.04
N THR A 97 4.05 5.38 -14.15
CA THR A 97 5.15 6.35 -14.17
C THR A 97 5.83 6.47 -12.81
N THR A 98 7.14 6.73 -12.82
CA THR A 98 7.90 7.00 -11.59
C THR A 98 7.36 8.23 -10.86
N GLU A 99 6.93 9.26 -11.58
CA GLU A 99 6.38 10.49 -10.99
C GLU A 99 5.15 10.21 -10.13
N LEU A 100 4.20 9.42 -10.64
CA LEU A 100 3.01 9.04 -9.89
C LEU A 100 3.36 8.19 -8.65
N ALA A 101 4.29 7.25 -8.78
CA ALA A 101 4.78 6.47 -7.66
C ALA A 101 5.43 7.34 -6.58
N VAL A 102 6.25 8.33 -6.97
CA VAL A 102 6.87 9.31 -6.07
C VAL A 102 5.81 10.19 -5.38
N ASN A 103 4.73 10.54 -6.07
CA ASN A 103 3.62 11.27 -5.47
C ASN A 103 2.93 10.47 -4.36
N PHE A 104 2.71 9.18 -4.56
CA PHE A 104 2.24 8.30 -3.46
C PHE A 104 3.26 8.23 -2.33
N GLY A 105 4.55 8.07 -2.63
CA GLY A 105 5.61 8.07 -1.63
C GLY A 105 5.62 9.34 -0.76
N ARG A 106 5.39 10.50 -1.38
CA ARG A 106 5.26 11.77 -0.67
C ARG A 106 4.02 11.80 0.23
N LYS A 107 2.87 11.34 -0.25
CA LYS A 107 1.64 11.26 0.55
C LYS A 107 1.83 10.38 1.78
N VAL A 108 2.37 9.16 1.59
CA VAL A 108 2.62 8.22 2.69
C VAL A 108 3.61 8.80 3.69
N LYS A 109 4.72 9.37 3.21
CA LYS A 109 5.73 10.04 4.03
C LYS A 109 5.12 11.15 4.90
N ASN A 110 4.34 12.04 4.28
CA ASN A 110 3.69 13.14 5.00
C ASN A 110 2.69 12.63 6.04
N LEU A 111 1.94 11.56 5.74
CA LEU A 111 1.00 10.97 6.69
C LEU A 111 1.71 10.43 7.94
N ILE A 112 2.84 9.75 7.78
CA ILE A 112 3.63 9.23 8.91
C ILE A 112 4.09 10.34 9.86
N GLU A 113 4.24 11.56 9.36
CA GLU A 113 4.67 12.71 10.15
C GLU A 113 3.52 13.46 10.84
N THR A 114 2.27 13.16 10.53
CA THR A 114 1.10 13.80 11.17
C THR A 114 0.91 13.36 12.62
N ASP A 115 0.29 14.22 13.42
CA ASP A 115 -0.03 13.93 14.81
C ASP A 115 -1.06 12.80 14.92
N GLU A 116 -2.00 12.72 13.97
CA GLU A 116 -3.00 11.65 13.89
C GLU A 116 -2.35 10.28 13.71
N PHE A 117 -1.36 10.17 12.83
CA PHE A 117 -0.62 8.92 12.64
C PHE A 117 0.22 8.58 13.88
N LYS A 118 0.95 9.55 14.43
CA LYS A 118 1.81 9.38 15.62
C LYS A 118 1.02 9.04 16.88
N THR A 119 -0.24 9.48 16.96
CA THR A 119 -1.14 9.09 18.05
C THR A 119 -1.46 7.60 18.02
N VAL A 120 -1.63 7.03 16.82
CA VAL A 120 -1.90 5.60 16.62
C VAL A 120 -0.60 4.77 16.71
N PHE A 121 0.49 5.26 16.11
CA PHE A 121 1.78 4.57 16.03
C PHE A 121 2.92 5.44 16.58
N PRO A 122 3.00 5.65 17.90
CA PRO A 122 3.91 6.63 18.51
C PRO A 122 5.40 6.30 18.34
N ASP A 123 5.75 5.04 18.12
CA ASP A 123 7.15 4.60 17.99
C ASP A 123 7.69 4.68 16.56
N VAL A 124 6.85 5.06 15.60
CA VAL A 124 7.19 5.11 14.18
C VAL A 124 7.40 6.54 13.72
N SER A 125 8.55 6.80 13.14
CA SER A 125 8.92 8.07 12.53
C SER A 125 9.81 7.85 11.31
N LEU A 126 10.09 8.90 10.57
CA LEU A 126 11.07 8.84 9.48
C LEU A 126 12.49 8.84 10.06
N ALA A 127 13.41 8.19 9.34
CA ALA A 127 14.84 8.33 9.64
C ALA A 127 15.30 9.77 9.36
N VAL A 128 16.27 10.25 10.15
CA VAL A 128 16.69 11.66 10.19
C VAL A 128 17.19 12.18 8.83
N ASP A 129 17.78 11.31 8.02
CA ASP A 129 18.33 11.60 6.70
C ASP A 129 17.37 11.33 5.52
N SER A 130 16.16 10.86 5.80
CA SER A 130 15.16 10.49 4.80
C SER A 130 14.43 11.67 4.20
N LYS A 131 15.09 12.43 3.31
CA LYS A 131 14.53 13.66 2.72
C LYS A 131 13.79 13.45 1.40
N ALA A 132 14.16 12.46 0.60
CA ALA A 132 13.58 12.23 -0.72
C ALA A 132 12.15 11.70 -0.63
N SER A 133 11.30 12.02 -1.62
CA SER A 133 9.91 11.55 -1.67
C SER A 133 9.76 10.15 -2.30
N GLY A 134 10.67 9.79 -3.19
CA GLY A 134 10.63 8.51 -3.90
C GLY A 134 11.35 7.37 -3.18
N ARG A 135 12.20 7.70 -2.20
CA ARG A 135 12.86 6.72 -1.33
C ARG A 135 13.10 7.33 0.03
N TRP A 136 12.58 6.67 1.05
CA TRP A 136 12.79 7.08 2.44
C TRP A 136 12.74 5.86 3.36
N ASP A 137 13.32 6.02 4.53
CA ASP A 137 13.44 4.98 5.51
C ASP A 137 12.74 5.39 6.82
N THR A 138 12.30 4.39 7.59
CA THR A 138 11.77 4.61 8.94
C THR A 138 12.92 4.56 9.97
N ASN A 139 12.66 5.10 11.16
CA ASN A 139 13.56 5.01 12.32
C ASN A 139 13.81 3.57 12.81
N LYS A 140 13.10 2.58 12.27
CA LYS A 140 13.22 1.15 12.61
C LYS A 140 13.82 0.31 11.45
N GLY A 141 14.39 0.97 10.43
CA GLY A 141 15.03 0.30 9.30
C GLY A 141 14.08 -0.21 8.22
N GLY A 142 12.82 0.19 8.24
CA GLY A 142 11.91 -0.01 7.11
C GLY A 142 12.25 0.91 5.95
N MET A 143 11.81 0.55 4.75
CA MET A 143 12.09 1.28 3.53
C MET A 143 10.83 1.42 2.68
N TYR A 144 10.60 2.60 2.14
CA TYR A 144 9.65 2.83 1.05
C TYR A 144 10.41 3.19 -0.22
N TYR A 145 10.08 2.55 -1.33
CA TYR A 145 10.70 2.79 -2.61
C TYR A 145 9.67 2.89 -3.73
N ALA A 146 9.63 4.04 -4.40
CA ALA A 146 8.73 4.36 -5.50
C ALA A 146 9.41 4.13 -6.85
N VAL A 147 8.74 3.42 -7.76
CA VAL A 147 9.24 3.11 -9.10
C VAL A 147 8.15 3.20 -10.16
N GLY A 148 8.55 3.47 -11.40
CA GLY A 148 7.69 3.28 -12.57
C GLY A 148 7.79 1.86 -13.11
N VAL A 149 6.75 1.37 -13.79
CA VAL A 149 6.80 0.15 -14.60
C VAL A 149 7.93 0.28 -15.62
N GLY A 150 8.69 -0.79 -15.84
CA GLY A 150 9.89 -0.78 -16.67
C GLY A 150 11.18 -0.36 -15.95
N SER A 151 11.09 0.18 -14.73
CA SER A 151 12.28 0.56 -13.96
C SER A 151 13.03 -0.65 -13.42
N ASN A 152 14.37 -0.51 -13.30
CA ASN A 152 15.21 -1.55 -12.73
C ASN A 152 15.05 -1.63 -11.20
N LEU A 153 14.76 -2.83 -10.71
CA LEU A 153 14.66 -3.16 -9.29
C LEU A 153 15.88 -3.93 -8.76
N ALA A 154 16.98 -3.99 -9.52
CA ALA A 154 18.16 -4.75 -9.12
C ALA A 154 18.69 -4.31 -7.73
N GLY A 155 19.04 -5.29 -6.91
CA GLY A 155 19.58 -5.04 -5.56
C GLY A 155 18.56 -4.60 -4.51
N ARG A 156 17.24 -4.60 -4.81
CA ARG A 156 16.20 -4.18 -3.88
C ARG A 156 15.24 -5.33 -3.60
N GLY A 157 15.07 -5.67 -2.33
CA GLY A 157 14.06 -6.63 -1.87
C GLY A 157 12.87 -5.92 -1.27
N GLY A 158 11.68 -6.50 -1.37
CA GLY A 158 10.44 -5.99 -0.77
C GLY A 158 9.67 -7.07 -0.01
N ASP A 159 9.18 -6.71 1.17
CA ASP A 159 8.25 -7.53 1.93
C ASP A 159 6.81 -7.34 1.41
N LEU A 160 6.52 -6.16 0.89
CA LEU A 160 5.27 -5.81 0.23
C LEU A 160 5.57 -5.06 -1.07
N VAL A 161 5.01 -5.55 -2.16
CA VAL A 161 5.03 -4.87 -3.46
C VAL A 161 3.61 -4.47 -3.82
N ILE A 162 3.39 -3.18 -4.01
CA ILE A 162 2.11 -2.62 -4.45
C ILE A 162 2.30 -2.15 -5.89
N ILE A 163 1.46 -2.62 -6.78
CA ILE A 163 1.44 -2.23 -8.20
C ILE A 163 0.09 -1.58 -8.48
N ASP A 164 0.07 -0.28 -8.73
CA ASP A 164 -1.16 0.49 -8.92
C ASP A 164 -1.21 1.07 -10.32
N ASP A 165 -2.28 0.74 -11.02
CA ASP A 165 -2.54 1.14 -12.41
C ASP A 165 -1.26 1.06 -13.27
N PRO A 166 -0.72 -0.16 -13.52
CA PRO A 166 0.54 -0.36 -14.26
C PRO A 166 0.46 0.04 -15.72
N HIS A 167 -0.74 0.26 -16.24
CA HIS A 167 -1.03 0.65 -17.61
C HIS A 167 -1.64 2.05 -17.66
N SER A 168 -1.16 2.88 -18.58
CA SER A 168 -1.80 4.12 -19.01
C SER A 168 -2.61 3.90 -20.27
N GLU A 169 -3.40 4.89 -20.67
CA GLU A 169 -4.11 4.89 -21.96
C GLU A 169 -3.13 4.69 -23.12
N GLN A 170 -1.98 5.38 -23.10
CA GLN A 170 -0.93 5.23 -24.12
C GLN A 170 -0.37 3.81 -24.15
N THR A 171 -0.13 3.21 -22.99
CA THR A 171 0.36 1.82 -22.89
C THR A 171 -0.69 0.85 -23.44
N ALA A 172 -1.96 1.07 -23.14
CA ALA A 172 -3.06 0.23 -23.60
C ALA A 172 -3.27 0.30 -25.13
N MET A 173 -2.89 1.41 -25.76
CA MET A 173 -2.92 1.60 -27.22
C MET A 173 -1.66 1.12 -27.92
N SER A 174 -0.60 0.82 -27.20
CA SER A 174 0.67 0.33 -27.73
C SER A 174 0.57 -1.16 -28.09
N ASN A 175 1.22 -1.58 -29.17
CA ASN A 175 1.25 -2.97 -29.59
C ASN A 175 1.86 -3.91 -28.54
N ASN A 176 2.86 -3.44 -27.77
CA ASN A 176 3.62 -4.24 -26.81
C ASN A 176 3.41 -3.79 -25.34
N GLY A 177 2.63 -2.73 -25.08
CA GLY A 177 2.57 -2.13 -23.74
C GLY A 177 2.08 -3.06 -22.64
N PHE A 178 1.25 -4.05 -22.95
CA PHE A 178 0.83 -5.06 -21.97
C PHE A 178 1.90 -6.12 -21.75
N GLU A 179 2.66 -6.48 -22.79
CA GLU A 179 3.76 -7.45 -22.71
C GLU A 179 4.94 -6.86 -21.97
N ASP A 180 5.29 -5.60 -22.21
CA ASP A 180 6.35 -4.89 -21.49
C ASP A 180 6.08 -4.86 -19.97
N ALA A 181 4.83 -4.65 -19.56
CA ALA A 181 4.45 -4.69 -18.15
C ALA A 181 4.52 -6.11 -17.56
N TRP A 182 4.18 -7.13 -18.35
CA TRP A 182 4.31 -8.53 -17.94
C TRP A 182 5.78 -8.94 -17.76
N ASP A 183 6.63 -8.60 -18.71
CA ASP A 183 8.06 -8.89 -18.65
C ASP A 183 8.73 -8.18 -17.48
N TRP A 184 8.36 -6.92 -17.24
CA TRP A 184 8.81 -6.19 -16.06
C TRP A 184 8.33 -6.84 -14.76
N TYR A 185 7.07 -7.25 -14.68
CA TYR A 185 6.52 -7.91 -13.50
C TYR A 185 7.23 -9.22 -13.19
N THR A 186 7.44 -10.06 -14.18
CA THR A 186 8.07 -11.39 -14.03
C THR A 186 9.56 -11.30 -13.76
N GLY A 187 10.26 -10.39 -14.41
CA GLY A 187 11.70 -10.17 -14.26
C GLY A 187 12.10 -9.28 -13.07
N GLY A 188 11.19 -8.43 -12.62
CA GLY A 188 11.41 -7.46 -11.54
C GLY A 188 10.66 -7.80 -10.25
N PRO A 189 9.45 -7.28 -10.03
CA PRO A 189 8.73 -7.36 -8.76
C PRO A 189 8.60 -8.77 -8.20
N ARG A 190 8.24 -9.74 -9.04
CA ARG A 190 8.09 -11.14 -8.63
C ARG A 190 9.39 -11.73 -8.08
N GLN A 191 10.54 -11.37 -8.66
CA GLN A 191 11.86 -11.87 -8.27
C GLN A 191 12.45 -11.14 -7.05
N ARG A 192 11.85 -10.02 -6.64
CA ARG A 192 12.34 -9.16 -5.56
C ARG A 192 11.58 -9.33 -4.24
N LEU A 193 10.62 -10.22 -4.20
CA LEU A 193 9.96 -10.54 -2.95
C LEU A 193 10.90 -11.21 -1.98
N GLN A 194 10.92 -10.70 -0.77
CA GLN A 194 11.51 -11.40 0.36
C GLN A 194 10.70 -12.66 0.70
N PRO A 195 11.30 -13.66 1.35
CA PRO A 195 10.56 -14.83 1.84
C PRO A 195 9.36 -14.40 2.67
N GLY A 196 8.18 -14.91 2.31
CA GLY A 196 6.92 -14.53 2.96
C GLY A 196 6.30 -13.22 2.47
N GLY A 197 6.92 -12.51 1.53
CA GLY A 197 6.43 -11.25 0.99
C GLY A 197 5.14 -11.38 0.18
N SER A 198 4.44 -10.25 0.01
CA SER A 198 3.15 -10.17 -0.66
C SER A 198 3.16 -9.19 -1.82
N ILE A 199 2.32 -9.46 -2.83
CA ILE A 199 2.06 -8.53 -3.94
C ILE A 199 0.59 -8.15 -3.93
N VAL A 200 0.31 -6.86 -4.01
CA VAL A 200 -1.02 -6.28 -4.22
C VAL A 200 -1.02 -5.57 -5.56
N LEU A 201 -1.80 -6.07 -6.50
CA LEU A 201 -2.06 -5.44 -7.80
C LEU A 201 -3.41 -4.74 -7.74
N VAL A 202 -3.40 -3.45 -8.00
CA VAL A 202 -4.60 -2.62 -8.06
C VAL A 202 -4.68 -1.98 -9.42
N GLN A 203 -5.76 -2.18 -10.17
CA GLN A 203 -5.88 -1.54 -11.47
C GLN A 203 -7.31 -1.37 -11.96
N THR A 204 -7.48 -0.43 -12.87
CA THR A 204 -8.60 -0.41 -13.82
C THR A 204 -8.32 -1.41 -14.92
N ARG A 205 -9.31 -2.21 -15.30
CA ARG A 205 -9.17 -3.17 -16.42
C ARG A 205 -9.20 -2.44 -17.75
N TRP A 206 -8.24 -2.76 -18.60
CA TRP A 206 -8.11 -2.22 -19.95
C TRP A 206 -8.42 -3.28 -21.01
N SER A 207 -8.01 -4.52 -20.77
CA SER A 207 -8.09 -5.61 -21.73
C SER A 207 -7.90 -6.94 -21.01
N GLU A 208 -8.26 -8.04 -21.67
CA GLU A 208 -7.87 -9.39 -21.24
C GLU A 208 -6.35 -9.62 -21.31
N LYS A 209 -5.63 -8.76 -22.03
CA LYS A 209 -4.17 -8.81 -22.16
C LYS A 209 -3.45 -7.97 -21.10
N ASP A 210 -4.16 -7.18 -20.30
CA ASP A 210 -3.56 -6.40 -19.22
C ASP A 210 -2.91 -7.29 -18.15
N LEU A 211 -2.16 -6.71 -17.21
CA LEU A 211 -1.42 -7.45 -16.21
C LEU A 211 -2.32 -8.40 -15.39
N THR A 212 -3.52 -7.96 -15.00
CA THR A 212 -4.49 -8.85 -14.34
C THR A 212 -4.87 -10.04 -15.21
N GLY A 213 -5.20 -9.80 -16.48
CA GLY A 213 -5.60 -10.87 -17.40
C GLY A 213 -4.47 -11.88 -17.64
N GLN A 214 -3.23 -11.42 -17.71
CA GLN A 214 -2.06 -12.29 -17.86
C GLN A 214 -1.80 -13.11 -16.59
N LEU A 215 -1.92 -12.50 -15.41
CA LEU A 215 -1.79 -13.20 -14.12
C LEU A 215 -2.84 -14.29 -13.96
N VAL A 216 -4.10 -13.99 -14.22
CA VAL A 216 -5.20 -14.96 -14.12
C VAL A 216 -4.98 -16.14 -15.06
N ARG A 217 -4.55 -15.87 -16.31
CA ARG A 217 -4.23 -16.95 -17.26
C ARG A 217 -3.02 -17.78 -16.84
N SER A 218 -2.00 -17.15 -16.28
CA SER A 218 -0.83 -17.86 -15.76
C SER A 218 -1.21 -18.79 -14.60
N MET A 219 -2.02 -18.30 -13.67
CA MET A 219 -2.50 -19.11 -12.53
C MET A 219 -3.40 -20.27 -12.94
N ALA A 220 -4.16 -20.14 -14.05
CA ALA A 220 -5.00 -21.22 -14.56
C ALA A 220 -4.19 -22.35 -15.23
N LYS A 221 -2.94 -22.06 -15.64
CA LYS A 221 -2.07 -23.06 -16.27
C LYS A 221 -1.17 -23.78 -15.27
N ASP A 222 -0.93 -23.16 -14.12
CA ASP A 222 -0.04 -23.65 -13.07
C ASP A 222 -0.68 -23.31 -11.71
N PRO A 223 -1.70 -24.09 -11.27
CA PRO A 223 -2.49 -23.82 -10.08
C PRO A 223 -1.71 -24.02 -8.75
#